data_6240310bbfaf9c85b9ddee6cad028942
#
_entry.id   6240310bbfaf9c85b9ddee6cad028942
#
_cell.length_a   1.000
_cell.length_b   1.000
_cell.length_c   1.000
_cell.angle_alpha   90.00
_cell.angle_beta   90.00
_cell.angle_gamma   90.00
#
_symmetry.space_group_name_H-M   'P 1'
#
loop_
_entity.id
_entity.type
_entity.pdbx_description
1 polymer ?
#
loop_
_entity_poly.entity_id
_entity_poly.type
_entity_poly.pdbx_seq_one_letter_code
_entity_poly.pdbx_strand_id
1 'polypeptide(L)'
;MKSHDTTSDQHCYFFKFGLLVTGKTEEEHIPKLFRTLMELGICYFEVIRKVEQLGVRTSEKNLEMVGSGKKIPNNDVVRIGFPARDYLKDPCTYVLLLDDLEHNRTDQAQQIFERYRNALDPILHDQKHRASVHFLVNMLEAYYFADAATVNAVLGTSLNDYEGDVETIRHPKGELKQIYSGFNEKEHGGRILDRLDVEKVLSNPNTCASLRTLFAWCLKALGQIPTDKYQLSSGELSKITKAQLDNI
;
A
#
# COMPACT_ATOMS: atom_id res chain seq x y z
N MET A 1 4.32 23.58 41.60
CA MET A 1 4.60 23.90 40.19
C MET A 1 3.79 22.92 39.37
N LYS A 2 2.70 23.38 38.73
CA LYS A 2 1.89 22.55 37.82
C LYS A 2 2.53 22.66 36.43
N SER A 3 3.07 21.55 35.92
CA SER A 3 3.49 21.44 34.53
C SER A 3 2.25 21.54 33.66
N HIS A 4 2.12 22.62 32.92
CA HIS A 4 1.19 22.70 31.79
C HIS A 4 1.74 21.79 30.68
N ASP A 5 1.18 20.60 30.56
CA ASP A 5 1.22 19.83 29.34
C ASP A 5 0.38 20.55 28.29
N THR A 6 1.02 21.44 27.54
CA THR A 6 0.45 21.96 26.28
C THR A 6 0.75 20.91 25.20
N THR A 7 -0.05 19.87 25.13
CA THR A 7 -0.25 19.18 23.86
C THR A 7 -0.96 20.17 22.94
N SER A 8 -0.18 20.90 22.15
CA SER A 8 -0.71 21.68 21.04
C SER A 8 -1.38 20.70 20.09
N ASP A 9 -2.71 20.74 20.02
CA ASP A 9 -3.47 20.09 18.96
C ASP A 9 -2.97 20.67 17.63
N GLN A 10 -2.02 20.00 17.02
CA GLN A 10 -1.42 20.43 15.78
C GLN A 10 -2.38 20.03 14.65
N HIS A 11 -3.21 20.99 14.24
CA HIS A 11 -4.13 20.78 13.13
C HIS A 11 -3.35 20.63 11.82
N CYS A 12 -3.45 19.45 11.21
CA CYS A 12 -2.90 19.21 9.89
C CYS A 12 -3.89 19.67 8.82
N TYR A 13 -3.45 20.60 7.99
CA TYR A 13 -4.22 21.08 6.82
C TYR A 13 -3.84 20.35 5.53
N PHE A 14 -2.67 19.71 5.54
CA PHE A 14 -2.16 18.95 4.41
C PHE A 14 -1.39 17.73 4.90
N PHE A 15 -1.68 16.58 4.31
CA PHE A 15 -1.12 15.30 4.71
C PHE A 15 -0.16 14.77 3.67
N LYS A 16 0.91 14.11 4.10
CA LYS A 16 1.87 13.45 3.21
C LYS A 16 1.92 11.97 3.51
N PHE A 17 1.85 11.16 2.47
CA PHE A 17 1.97 9.72 2.54
C PHE A 17 3.27 9.29 1.88
N GLY A 18 4.20 8.75 2.69
CA GLY A 18 5.45 8.16 2.22
C GLY A 18 5.25 6.69 1.90
N LEU A 19 5.54 6.30 0.66
CA LEU A 19 5.37 4.94 0.18
C LEU A 19 6.69 4.17 0.27
N LEU A 20 6.68 3.05 0.96
CA LEU A 20 7.70 2.01 0.89
C LEU A 20 7.17 0.93 -0.06
N VAL A 21 7.86 0.69 -1.16
CA VAL A 21 7.39 -0.20 -2.23
C VAL A 21 8.40 -1.32 -2.52
N THR A 22 7.95 -2.46 -3.02
CA THR A 22 8.82 -3.62 -3.23
C THR A 22 9.25 -3.80 -4.68
N GLY A 23 8.51 -3.29 -5.65
CA GLY A 23 8.80 -3.41 -7.08
C GLY A 23 9.33 -2.13 -7.73
N LYS A 24 9.90 -2.28 -8.93
CA LYS A 24 10.37 -1.14 -9.74
C LYS A 24 9.23 -0.39 -10.44
N THR A 25 8.21 -1.10 -10.86
CA THR A 25 7.03 -0.51 -11.51
C THR A 25 6.26 0.33 -10.48
N GLU A 26 6.13 -0.19 -9.26
CA GLU A 26 5.53 0.51 -8.12
C GLU A 26 6.34 1.76 -7.77
N GLU A 27 7.68 1.67 -7.75
CA GLU A 27 8.55 2.82 -7.48
C GLU A 27 8.29 3.98 -8.45
N GLU A 28 8.07 3.68 -9.74
CA GLU A 28 7.88 4.69 -10.78
C GLU A 28 6.41 5.19 -10.86
N HIS A 29 5.42 4.34 -10.56
CA HIS A 29 4.05 4.62 -10.96
C HIS A 29 3.00 4.52 -9.84
N ILE A 30 3.29 3.88 -8.70
CA ILE A 30 2.28 3.64 -7.65
C ILE A 30 1.61 4.92 -7.10
N PRO A 31 2.26 6.11 -7.03
CA PRO A 31 1.56 7.33 -6.61
C PRO A 31 0.35 7.68 -7.48
N LYS A 32 0.34 7.26 -8.76
CA LYS A 32 -0.78 7.49 -9.68
C LYS A 32 -2.06 6.79 -9.26
N LEU A 33 -1.94 5.66 -8.55
CA LEU A 33 -3.07 4.93 -7.96
C LEU A 33 -3.88 5.80 -6.98
N PHE A 34 -3.22 6.74 -6.33
CA PHE A 34 -3.82 7.64 -5.32
C PHE A 34 -4.25 8.99 -5.89
N ARG A 35 -4.29 9.15 -7.22
CA ARG A 35 -4.62 10.42 -7.88
C ARG A 35 -5.95 10.99 -7.39
N THR A 36 -6.99 10.18 -7.27
CA THR A 36 -8.31 10.62 -6.80
C THR A 36 -8.26 11.20 -5.38
N LEU A 37 -7.42 10.64 -4.49
CA LEU A 37 -7.20 11.21 -3.16
C LEU A 37 -6.40 12.52 -3.22
N MET A 38 -5.39 12.61 -4.09
CA MET A 38 -4.60 13.84 -4.27
C MET A 38 -5.44 14.99 -4.88
N GLU A 39 -6.42 14.66 -5.71
CA GLU A 39 -7.37 15.65 -6.29
C GLU A 39 -8.26 16.30 -5.24
N LEU A 40 -8.37 15.74 -4.02
CA LEU A 40 -9.00 16.43 -2.89
C LEU A 40 -8.23 17.69 -2.46
N GLY A 41 -6.97 17.83 -2.86
CA GLY A 41 -6.13 19.00 -2.56
C GLY A 41 -5.62 19.07 -1.12
N ILE A 42 -5.75 17.99 -0.35
CA ILE A 42 -5.39 17.91 1.08
C ILE A 42 -4.29 16.90 1.38
N CYS A 43 -3.87 16.13 0.40
CA CYS A 43 -2.82 15.13 0.58
C CYS A 43 -1.96 14.95 -0.67
N TYR A 44 -0.78 14.34 -0.44
CA TYR A 44 0.16 13.96 -1.48
C TYR A 44 0.79 12.60 -1.16
N PHE A 45 1.07 11.82 -2.19
CA PHE A 45 1.71 10.51 -2.10
C PHE A 45 3.03 10.52 -2.84
N GLU A 46 4.11 10.09 -2.17
CA GLU A 46 5.44 10.00 -2.76
C GLU A 46 6.16 8.72 -2.35
N VAL A 47 6.94 8.15 -3.25
CA VAL A 47 7.79 7.01 -2.92
C VAL A 47 9.01 7.50 -2.16
N ILE A 48 9.15 7.11 -0.91
CA ILE A 48 10.31 7.48 -0.07
C ILE A 48 11.43 6.45 -0.18
N ARG A 49 11.09 5.19 -0.46
CA ARG A 49 12.09 4.15 -0.66
C ARG A 49 11.53 2.90 -1.32
N LYS A 50 12.35 2.30 -2.19
CA LYS A 50 12.16 0.91 -2.59
C LYS A 50 12.85 -0.02 -1.59
N VAL A 51 12.13 -1.03 -1.10
CA VAL A 51 12.59 -2.03 -0.15
C VAL A 51 12.61 -3.42 -0.79
N GLU A 52 13.35 -4.35 -0.21
CA GLU A 52 13.30 -5.74 -0.67
C GLU A 52 12.00 -6.41 -0.20
N GLN A 53 11.45 -7.24 -1.05
CA GLN A 53 10.32 -8.11 -0.72
C GLN A 53 10.70 -9.07 0.41
N LEU A 54 9.90 -9.09 1.47
CA LEU A 54 10.12 -10.01 2.58
C LEU A 54 9.38 -11.34 2.33
N GLY A 55 10.11 -12.46 2.38
CA GLY A 55 9.54 -13.81 2.44
C GLY A 55 9.35 -14.27 3.88
N VAL A 56 8.80 -15.46 4.07
CA VAL A 56 8.75 -16.12 5.38
C VAL A 56 10.16 -16.52 5.80
N ARG A 57 10.51 -16.25 7.05
CA ARG A 57 11.79 -16.74 7.60
C ARG A 57 11.70 -18.23 7.84
N THR A 58 12.61 -18.99 7.25
CA THR A 58 12.76 -20.43 7.49
C THR A 58 13.53 -20.76 8.76
N SER A 59 14.19 -19.75 9.36
CA SER A 59 14.88 -19.89 10.66
C SER A 59 14.84 -18.56 11.40
N GLU A 60 14.50 -18.58 12.68
CA GLU A 60 14.72 -17.45 13.59
C GLU A 60 16.23 -17.29 13.82
N LYS A 61 16.90 -16.52 12.98
CA LYS A 61 18.18 -15.94 13.39
C LYS A 61 17.84 -14.83 14.38
N ASN A 62 17.93 -15.18 15.66
CA ASN A 62 17.91 -14.21 16.73
C ASN A 62 18.96 -13.13 16.49
N LEU A 63 18.70 -11.93 16.97
CA LEU A 63 19.63 -10.80 17.02
C LEU A 63 21.06 -11.29 17.34
N GLU A 64 21.98 -11.17 16.41
CA GLU A 64 23.38 -11.46 16.67
C GLU A 64 23.89 -10.44 17.71
N MET A 65 24.31 -10.92 18.86
CA MET A 65 25.00 -10.13 19.86
C MET A 65 26.44 -9.97 19.38
N VAL A 66 26.79 -8.78 18.94
CA VAL A 66 28.21 -8.44 18.70
C VAL A 66 28.87 -8.06 20.02
N GLY A 67 30.11 -8.48 20.20
CA GLY A 67 30.87 -8.53 21.46
C GLY A 67 30.97 -7.32 22.40
N SER A 68 30.15 -6.29 22.20
CA SER A 68 29.97 -5.16 23.11
C SER A 68 28.62 -5.14 23.84
N GLY A 69 27.79 -6.18 23.69
CA GLY A 69 26.44 -6.24 24.26
C GLY A 69 25.42 -5.31 23.59
N LYS A 70 25.78 -4.58 22.54
CA LYS A 70 24.85 -3.76 21.77
C LYS A 70 24.05 -4.63 20.81
N LYS A 71 22.73 -4.57 20.93
CA LYS A 71 21.83 -5.20 19.96
C LYS A 71 21.97 -4.46 18.63
N ILE A 72 22.40 -5.16 17.58
CA ILE A 72 22.36 -4.62 16.23
C ILE A 72 20.93 -4.77 15.70
N PRO A 73 20.31 -3.70 15.18
CA PRO A 73 19.01 -3.80 14.56
C PRO A 73 19.05 -4.80 13.41
N ASN A 74 18.02 -5.64 13.33
CA ASN A 74 17.80 -6.54 12.21
C ASN A 74 17.82 -5.74 10.88
N ASN A 75 18.32 -6.36 9.83
CA ASN A 75 18.42 -5.74 8.49
C ASN A 75 17.06 -5.22 7.97
N ASP A 76 15.94 -5.93 8.27
CA ASP A 76 14.59 -5.49 7.93
C ASP A 76 14.25 -4.16 8.63
N VAL A 77 14.62 -4.01 9.91
CA VAL A 77 14.44 -2.77 10.69
C VAL A 77 15.22 -1.60 10.08
N VAL A 78 16.48 -1.86 9.66
CA VAL A 78 17.33 -0.81 9.05
C VAL A 78 16.75 -0.34 7.71
N ARG A 79 16.24 -1.27 6.92
CA ARG A 79 15.77 -0.98 5.56
C ARG A 79 14.35 -0.43 5.51
N ILE A 80 13.50 -0.76 6.48
CA ILE A 80 12.08 -0.45 6.51
C ILE A 80 11.76 0.51 7.67
N GLY A 81 12.11 0.14 8.90
CA GLY A 81 11.74 0.90 10.09
C GLY A 81 12.39 2.28 10.17
N PHE A 82 13.70 2.39 9.86
CA PHE A 82 14.37 3.68 9.93
C PHE A 82 13.88 4.69 8.89
N PRO A 83 13.72 4.34 7.59
CA PRO A 83 13.11 5.26 6.64
C PRO A 83 11.71 5.71 7.04
N ALA A 84 10.87 4.79 7.55
CA ALA A 84 9.55 5.12 8.06
C ALA A 84 9.61 6.12 9.22
N ARG A 85 10.45 5.84 10.24
CA ARG A 85 10.63 6.73 11.39
C ARG A 85 11.11 8.12 10.95
N ASP A 86 12.07 8.17 10.03
CA ASP A 86 12.65 9.43 9.60
C ASP A 86 11.63 10.29 8.84
N TYR A 87 10.74 9.67 8.08
CA TYR A 87 9.64 10.35 7.40
C TYR A 87 8.55 10.82 8.38
N LEU A 88 8.26 10.04 9.42
CA LEU A 88 7.25 10.35 10.44
C LEU A 88 7.66 11.44 11.45
N LYS A 89 8.83 12.06 11.32
CA LYS A 89 9.23 13.22 12.14
C LYS A 89 8.30 14.42 11.96
N ASP A 90 7.73 14.59 10.78
CA ASP A 90 6.67 15.55 10.52
C ASP A 90 5.33 14.96 11.04
N PRO A 91 4.56 15.70 11.86
CA PRO A 91 3.33 15.17 12.47
C PRO A 91 2.21 14.91 11.46
N CYS A 92 2.22 15.59 10.31
CA CYS A 92 1.20 15.44 9.27
C CYS A 92 1.59 14.41 8.20
N THR A 93 2.46 13.45 8.54
CA THR A 93 2.91 12.41 7.64
C THR A 93 2.44 11.03 8.06
N TYR A 94 2.25 10.17 7.08
CA TYR A 94 1.91 8.77 7.22
C TYR A 94 2.81 7.91 6.34
N VAL A 95 2.99 6.64 6.68
CA VAL A 95 3.78 5.70 5.88
C VAL A 95 2.92 4.52 5.46
N LEU A 96 2.98 4.19 4.19
CA LEU A 96 2.36 3.00 3.60
C LEU A 96 3.45 2.08 3.06
N LEU A 97 3.53 0.86 3.58
CA LEU A 97 4.31 -0.18 2.96
C LEU A 97 3.40 -0.98 2.03
N LEU A 98 3.74 -1.02 0.75
CA LEU A 98 3.00 -1.72 -0.29
C LEU A 98 3.86 -2.86 -0.83
N ASP A 99 3.41 -4.09 -0.64
CA ASP A 99 4.07 -5.29 -1.15
C ASP A 99 3.21 -5.94 -2.24
N ASP A 100 3.84 -6.19 -3.37
CA ASP A 100 3.26 -6.90 -4.51
C ASP A 100 3.19 -8.40 -4.17
N LEU A 101 2.07 -8.84 -3.61
CA LEU A 101 1.91 -10.20 -3.12
C LEU A 101 1.60 -11.16 -4.26
N GLU A 102 2.62 -11.75 -4.85
CA GLU A 102 2.48 -12.75 -5.90
C GLU A 102 1.73 -14.00 -5.42
N HIS A 103 1.08 -14.71 -6.36
CA HIS A 103 0.25 -15.87 -6.06
C HIS A 103 0.94 -16.95 -5.21
N ASN A 104 2.22 -17.22 -5.46
CA ASN A 104 3.00 -18.21 -4.72
C ASN A 104 3.32 -17.80 -3.27
N ARG A 105 2.98 -16.58 -2.86
CA ARG A 105 3.20 -16.02 -1.52
C ARG A 105 1.89 -15.79 -0.75
N THR A 106 0.73 -15.95 -1.39
CA THR A 106 -0.58 -15.64 -0.78
C THR A 106 -0.86 -16.47 0.46
N ASP A 107 -0.49 -17.74 0.47
CA ASP A 107 -0.66 -18.63 1.65
C ASP A 107 0.20 -18.20 2.85
N GLN A 108 1.21 -17.37 2.61
CA GLN A 108 2.14 -16.86 3.61
C GLN A 108 1.86 -15.41 4.00
N ALA A 109 0.81 -14.81 3.46
CA ALA A 109 0.53 -13.38 3.57
C ALA A 109 0.47 -12.89 5.02
N GLN A 110 -0.14 -13.66 5.94
CA GLN A 110 -0.19 -13.32 7.35
C GLN A 110 1.20 -13.25 7.99
N GLN A 111 2.06 -14.23 7.72
CA GLN A 111 3.42 -14.28 8.27
C GLN A 111 4.30 -13.17 7.69
N ILE A 112 4.12 -12.84 6.41
CA ILE A 112 4.79 -11.73 5.73
C ILE A 112 4.35 -10.40 6.34
N PHE A 113 3.04 -10.22 6.56
CA PHE A 113 2.48 -9.06 7.24
C PHE A 113 3.09 -8.84 8.62
N GLU A 114 3.11 -9.89 9.45
CA GLU A 114 3.71 -9.84 10.78
C GLU A 114 5.20 -9.49 10.73
N ARG A 115 5.93 -10.00 9.74
CA ARG A 115 7.34 -9.67 9.55
C ARG A 115 7.54 -8.19 9.21
N TYR A 116 6.71 -7.59 8.36
CA TYR A 116 6.73 -6.16 8.08
C TYR A 116 6.39 -5.33 9.31
N ARG A 117 5.36 -5.74 10.10
CA ARG A 117 5.03 -5.06 11.36
C ARG A 117 6.17 -5.16 12.37
N ASN A 118 6.84 -6.31 12.47
CA ASN A 118 8.01 -6.51 13.32
C ASN A 118 9.22 -5.65 12.90
N ALA A 119 9.29 -5.22 11.64
CA ALA A 119 10.31 -4.27 11.17
C ALA A 119 9.94 -2.81 11.48
N LEU A 120 8.67 -2.48 11.59
CA LEU A 120 8.14 -1.13 11.80
C LEU A 120 7.90 -0.83 13.28
N ASP A 121 7.11 -1.65 13.97
CA ASP A 121 6.54 -1.35 15.28
C ASP A 121 7.58 -1.07 16.38
N PRO A 122 8.68 -1.83 16.47
CA PRO A 122 9.69 -1.59 17.51
C PRO A 122 10.45 -0.27 17.34
N ILE A 123 10.41 0.32 16.14
CA ILE A 123 11.09 1.58 15.81
C ILE A 123 10.14 2.77 15.90
N LEU A 124 8.88 2.55 15.57
CA LEU A 124 7.88 3.62 15.53
C LEU A 124 7.21 3.88 16.87
N HIS A 125 7.25 2.90 17.80
CA HIS A 125 6.67 3.01 19.13
C HIS A 125 5.21 3.54 19.09
N ASP A 126 4.96 4.67 19.71
CA ASP A 126 3.64 5.36 19.76
C ASP A 126 3.15 5.86 18.40
N GLN A 127 4.06 6.05 17.43
CA GLN A 127 3.72 6.46 16.06
C GLN A 127 3.35 5.29 15.14
N LYS A 128 3.36 4.03 15.64
CA LYS A 128 3.06 2.84 14.83
C LYS A 128 1.69 2.87 14.14
N HIS A 129 0.72 3.63 14.68
CA HIS A 129 -0.59 3.85 14.10
C HIS A 129 -0.55 4.71 12.83
N ARG A 130 0.52 5.51 12.64
CA ARG A 130 0.75 6.32 11.43
C ARG A 130 1.45 5.55 10.31
N ALA A 131 1.71 4.25 10.50
CA ALA A 131 2.30 3.38 9.50
C ALA A 131 1.42 2.16 9.26
N SER A 132 1.18 1.83 7.99
CA SER A 132 0.38 0.68 7.60
C SER A 132 1.08 -0.20 6.57
N VAL A 133 0.72 -1.48 6.55
CA VAL A 133 1.21 -2.48 5.60
C VAL A 133 0.04 -2.99 4.79
N HIS A 134 0.15 -2.96 3.47
CA HIS A 134 -0.89 -3.44 2.56
C HIS A 134 -0.28 -4.31 1.46
N PHE A 135 -1.10 -5.20 0.94
CA PHE A 135 -0.75 -6.07 -0.17
C PHE A 135 -1.52 -5.67 -1.43
N LEU A 136 -0.80 -5.64 -2.55
CA LEU A 136 -1.39 -5.67 -3.87
C LEU A 136 -1.48 -7.15 -4.27
N VAL A 137 -2.64 -7.76 -4.01
CA VAL A 137 -2.82 -9.22 -4.12
C VAL A 137 -2.83 -9.63 -5.58
N ASN A 138 -2.00 -10.64 -5.89
CA ASN A 138 -1.70 -11.08 -7.24
C ASN A 138 -1.17 -9.95 -8.14
N MET A 139 -0.45 -8.99 -7.52
CA MET A 139 0.22 -7.88 -8.17
C MET A 139 -0.72 -6.73 -8.59
N LEU A 140 -0.11 -5.57 -8.80
CA LEU A 140 -0.83 -4.36 -9.21
C LEU A 140 -1.67 -4.55 -10.49
N GLU A 141 -1.18 -5.36 -11.42
CA GLU A 141 -1.85 -5.61 -12.70
C GLU A 141 -3.18 -6.36 -12.58
N ALA A 142 -3.45 -7.03 -11.45
CA ALA A 142 -4.75 -7.67 -11.23
C ALA A 142 -5.89 -6.63 -11.24
N TYR A 143 -5.66 -5.47 -10.66
CA TYR A 143 -6.68 -4.41 -10.55
C TYR A 143 -7.04 -3.75 -11.90
N TYR A 144 -6.20 -3.90 -12.93
CA TYR A 144 -6.51 -3.41 -14.29
C TYR A 144 -7.71 -4.12 -14.88
N PHE A 145 -7.92 -5.39 -14.53
CA PHE A 145 -9.06 -6.17 -15.02
C PHE A 145 -10.42 -5.73 -14.46
N ALA A 146 -10.44 -4.93 -13.42
CA ALA A 146 -11.65 -4.32 -12.87
C ALA A 146 -12.06 -3.05 -13.64
N ASP A 147 -11.20 -2.53 -14.53
CA ASP A 147 -11.49 -1.41 -15.43
C ASP A 147 -10.99 -1.71 -16.85
N ALA A 148 -11.65 -2.66 -17.48
CA ALA A 148 -11.31 -3.09 -18.84
C ALA A 148 -11.39 -1.95 -19.87
N ALA A 149 -12.24 -0.95 -19.65
CA ALA A 149 -12.34 0.20 -20.55
C ALA A 149 -11.01 0.99 -20.61
N THR A 150 -10.36 1.18 -19.47
CA THR A 150 -9.04 1.82 -19.41
C THR A 150 -7.96 0.96 -20.08
N VAL A 151 -7.96 -0.35 -19.85
CA VAL A 151 -7.03 -1.29 -20.52
C VAL A 151 -7.23 -1.23 -22.04
N ASN A 152 -8.47 -1.30 -22.51
CA ASN A 152 -8.81 -1.23 -23.93
C ASN A 152 -8.35 0.08 -24.57
N ALA A 153 -8.55 1.19 -23.89
CA ALA A 153 -8.12 2.51 -24.39
C ALA A 153 -6.59 2.65 -24.51
N VAL A 154 -5.83 1.96 -23.65
CA VAL A 154 -4.35 2.02 -23.66
C VAL A 154 -3.76 1.01 -24.63
N LEU A 155 -4.29 -0.22 -24.69
CA LEU A 155 -3.73 -1.33 -25.45
C LEU A 155 -4.39 -1.54 -26.83
N GLY A 156 -5.54 -0.88 -27.08
CA GLY A 156 -6.30 -1.09 -28.32
C GLY A 156 -7.00 -2.47 -28.37
N THR A 157 -7.45 -2.96 -27.24
CA THR A 157 -8.09 -4.27 -27.07
C THR A 157 -9.61 -4.14 -26.91
N SER A 158 -10.32 -5.25 -26.67
CA SER A 158 -11.78 -5.29 -26.49
C SER A 158 -12.15 -6.24 -25.35
N LEU A 159 -11.60 -5.99 -24.16
CA LEU A 159 -11.91 -6.75 -22.95
C LEU A 159 -13.23 -6.32 -22.34
N ASN A 160 -13.86 -7.22 -21.61
CA ASN A 160 -14.91 -6.90 -20.63
C ASN A 160 -14.30 -6.83 -19.22
N ASP A 161 -14.96 -6.11 -18.30
CA ASP A 161 -14.59 -6.14 -16.88
C ASP A 161 -14.66 -7.58 -16.37
N TYR A 162 -13.72 -7.94 -15.50
CA TYR A 162 -13.65 -9.29 -14.95
C TYR A 162 -14.86 -9.57 -14.05
N GLU A 163 -15.58 -10.67 -14.31
CA GLU A 163 -16.81 -10.98 -13.58
C GLU A 163 -16.59 -11.48 -12.13
N GLY A 164 -15.35 -11.90 -11.82
CA GLY A 164 -14.99 -12.42 -10.49
C GLY A 164 -14.21 -11.42 -9.64
N ASP A 165 -13.62 -11.94 -8.56
CA ASP A 165 -12.67 -11.18 -7.78
C ASP A 165 -11.32 -11.14 -8.50
N VAL A 166 -10.88 -9.94 -8.91
CA VAL A 166 -9.61 -9.76 -9.63
C VAL A 166 -8.40 -10.17 -8.77
N GLU A 167 -8.51 -10.16 -7.45
CA GLU A 167 -7.49 -10.64 -6.52
C GLU A 167 -7.30 -12.17 -6.60
N THR A 168 -8.13 -12.89 -7.37
CA THR A 168 -7.97 -14.33 -7.66
C THR A 168 -7.22 -14.63 -8.96
N ILE A 169 -6.94 -13.64 -9.79
CA ILE A 169 -6.20 -13.79 -11.04
C ILE A 169 -4.74 -14.10 -10.73
N ARG A 170 -4.31 -15.34 -10.96
CA ARG A 170 -2.99 -15.84 -10.52
C ARG A 170 -1.81 -15.21 -11.24
N HIS A 171 -1.97 -14.91 -12.52
CA HIS A 171 -0.88 -14.42 -13.38
C HIS A 171 -1.31 -13.24 -14.25
N PRO A 172 -1.74 -12.11 -13.66
CA PRO A 172 -2.35 -11.00 -14.40
C PRO A 172 -1.43 -10.42 -15.47
N LYS A 173 -0.13 -10.33 -15.23
CA LYS A 173 0.86 -9.94 -16.26
C LYS A 173 0.89 -10.90 -17.44
N GLY A 174 0.79 -12.20 -17.17
CA GLY A 174 0.74 -13.24 -18.19
C GLY A 174 -0.52 -13.11 -19.05
N GLU A 175 -1.65 -12.88 -18.41
CA GLU A 175 -2.93 -12.66 -19.11
C GLU A 175 -2.92 -11.41 -19.98
N LEU A 176 -2.40 -10.29 -19.45
CA LEU A 176 -2.21 -9.07 -20.25
C LEU A 176 -1.31 -9.29 -21.46
N LYS A 177 -0.24 -10.10 -21.35
CA LYS A 177 0.63 -10.46 -22.47
C LYS A 177 -0.04 -11.39 -23.49
N GLN A 178 -0.98 -12.24 -23.06
CA GLN A 178 -1.78 -13.05 -23.99
C GLN A 178 -2.77 -12.18 -24.77
N ILE A 179 -3.37 -11.18 -24.12
CA ILE A 179 -4.30 -10.24 -24.72
C ILE A 179 -3.60 -9.28 -25.68
N TYR A 180 -2.43 -8.79 -25.27
CA TYR A 180 -1.59 -7.87 -26.04
C TYR A 180 -0.12 -8.29 -25.88
N SER A 181 0.44 -8.97 -26.89
CA SER A 181 1.79 -9.56 -26.86
C SER A 181 2.91 -8.55 -26.62
N GLY A 182 2.68 -7.27 -26.96
CA GLY A 182 3.60 -6.16 -26.73
C GLY A 182 3.49 -5.54 -25.34
N PHE A 183 2.72 -6.11 -24.40
CA PHE A 183 2.53 -5.51 -23.08
C PHE A 183 3.87 -5.32 -22.34
N ASN A 184 4.12 -4.07 -21.97
CA ASN A 184 5.27 -3.65 -21.15
C ASN A 184 4.77 -3.02 -19.86
N GLU A 185 5.21 -3.54 -18.73
CA GLU A 185 4.76 -3.14 -17.39
C GLU A 185 5.03 -1.67 -17.10
N LYS A 186 6.20 -1.16 -17.50
CA LYS A 186 6.56 0.24 -17.24
C LYS A 186 5.80 1.20 -18.14
N GLU A 187 5.78 0.93 -19.44
CA GLU A 187 5.16 1.83 -20.40
C GLU A 187 3.63 1.72 -20.36
N HIS A 188 3.12 0.53 -20.64
CA HIS A 188 1.66 0.31 -20.73
C HIS A 188 1.02 0.32 -19.33
N GLY A 189 1.64 -0.34 -18.34
CA GLY A 189 1.16 -0.31 -16.95
C GLY A 189 1.13 1.09 -16.38
N GLY A 190 2.18 1.90 -16.60
CA GLY A 190 2.20 3.30 -16.21
C GLY A 190 1.09 4.14 -16.86
N ARG A 191 0.78 3.90 -18.16
CA ARG A 191 -0.31 4.57 -18.88
C ARG A 191 -1.69 4.11 -18.43
N ILE A 192 -1.83 2.83 -18.04
CA ILE A 192 -3.08 2.31 -17.46
C ILE A 192 -3.32 2.98 -16.11
N LEU A 193 -2.33 3.00 -15.21
CA LEU A 193 -2.44 3.66 -13.90
C LEU A 193 -2.75 5.16 -14.00
N ASP A 194 -2.24 5.85 -15.02
CA ASP A 194 -2.56 7.25 -15.27
C ASP A 194 -4.04 7.50 -15.57
N ARG A 195 -4.78 6.47 -15.99
CA ARG A 195 -6.16 6.57 -16.44
C ARG A 195 -7.13 5.71 -15.65
N LEU A 196 -6.60 4.84 -14.78
CA LEU A 196 -7.40 3.91 -14.00
C LEU A 196 -8.42 4.67 -13.16
N ASP A 197 -9.69 4.32 -13.34
CA ASP A 197 -10.77 4.83 -12.51
C ASP A 197 -10.86 3.99 -11.22
N VAL A 198 -10.15 4.45 -10.19
CA VAL A 198 -10.08 3.73 -8.91
C VAL A 198 -11.46 3.68 -8.22
N GLU A 199 -12.29 4.68 -8.40
CA GLU A 199 -13.65 4.68 -7.84
C GLU A 199 -14.49 3.58 -8.49
N LYS A 200 -14.40 3.44 -9.82
CA LYS A 200 -15.00 2.33 -10.55
C LYS A 200 -14.46 0.98 -10.08
N VAL A 201 -13.12 0.83 -9.97
CA VAL A 201 -12.47 -0.40 -9.50
C VAL A 201 -12.99 -0.81 -8.12
N LEU A 202 -13.20 0.15 -7.22
CA LEU A 202 -13.68 -0.10 -5.86
C LEU A 202 -15.21 -0.11 -5.73
N SER A 203 -15.97 0.17 -6.80
CA SER A 203 -17.44 0.22 -6.76
C SER A 203 -18.09 -1.15 -6.61
N ASN A 204 -17.45 -2.23 -7.08
CA ASN A 204 -17.93 -3.58 -6.91
C ASN A 204 -17.54 -4.12 -5.52
N PRO A 205 -18.51 -4.39 -4.61
CA PRO A 205 -18.22 -4.77 -3.22
C PRO A 205 -17.57 -6.16 -3.09
N ASN A 206 -17.64 -7.00 -4.13
CA ASN A 206 -17.22 -8.40 -4.10
C ASN A 206 -15.80 -8.64 -4.66
N THR A 207 -15.07 -7.58 -4.99
CA THR A 207 -13.70 -7.66 -5.53
C THR A 207 -12.81 -6.60 -4.88
N CYS A 208 -11.50 -6.73 -5.04
CA CYS A 208 -10.52 -5.73 -4.59
C CYS A 208 -10.52 -5.47 -3.08
N ALA A 209 -10.74 -6.50 -2.25
CA ALA A 209 -10.81 -6.36 -0.79
C ALA A 209 -9.53 -5.74 -0.18
N SER A 210 -8.35 -6.10 -0.70
CA SER A 210 -7.07 -5.57 -0.23
C SER A 210 -6.88 -4.12 -0.64
N LEU A 211 -7.18 -3.79 -1.90
CA LEU A 211 -7.11 -2.41 -2.38
C LEU A 211 -8.12 -1.51 -1.65
N ARG A 212 -9.34 -2.01 -1.41
CA ARG A 212 -10.36 -1.31 -0.62
C ARG A 212 -9.88 -1.01 0.80
N THR A 213 -9.22 -1.97 1.44
CA THR A 213 -8.66 -1.78 2.78
C THR A 213 -7.57 -0.72 2.80
N LEU A 214 -6.71 -0.67 1.78
CA LEU A 214 -5.70 0.37 1.61
C LEU A 214 -6.34 1.76 1.52
N PHE A 215 -7.34 1.93 0.65
CA PHE A 215 -8.04 3.21 0.50
C PHE A 215 -8.83 3.60 1.75
N ALA A 216 -9.48 2.64 2.41
CA ALA A 216 -10.17 2.88 3.68
C ALA A 216 -9.19 3.38 4.76
N TRP A 217 -7.98 2.83 4.81
CA TRP A 217 -6.95 3.29 5.73
C TRP A 217 -6.50 4.72 5.42
N CYS A 218 -6.25 5.03 4.14
CA CYS A 218 -5.88 6.38 3.72
C CYS A 218 -6.97 7.41 4.10
N LEU A 219 -8.23 7.10 3.81
CA LEU A 219 -9.36 7.97 4.15
C LEU A 219 -9.47 8.18 5.67
N LYS A 220 -9.26 7.13 6.45
CA LYS A 220 -9.29 7.24 7.91
C LYS A 220 -8.12 8.08 8.44
N ALA A 221 -6.94 7.97 7.83
CA ALA A 221 -5.79 8.83 8.14
C ALA A 221 -6.04 10.31 7.81
N LEU A 222 -6.76 10.57 6.75
CA LEU A 222 -7.25 11.92 6.40
C LEU A 222 -8.38 12.40 7.32
N GLY A 223 -8.99 11.57 7.99
CA GLY A 223 -9.99 11.30 9.03
C GLY A 223 -10.85 12.40 9.61
N GLN A 224 -10.68 13.65 9.33
CA GLN A 224 -11.54 14.70 9.92
C GLN A 224 -12.01 15.72 8.90
N ILE A 225 -11.70 15.51 7.65
CA ILE A 225 -12.15 16.41 6.60
C ILE A 225 -13.39 15.78 5.98
N PRO A 226 -14.51 16.53 5.84
CA PRO A 226 -15.69 16.02 5.18
C PRO A 226 -15.32 15.44 3.83
N THR A 227 -15.41 14.11 3.71
CA THR A 227 -15.08 13.37 2.49
C THR A 227 -16.28 13.27 1.55
N ASP A 228 -17.14 14.27 1.55
CA ASP A 228 -18.29 14.36 0.64
C ASP A 228 -17.89 14.24 -0.82
N LYS A 229 -16.61 14.51 -1.11
CA LYS A 229 -16.03 14.42 -2.45
C LYS A 229 -15.51 13.04 -2.82
N TYR A 230 -15.25 12.17 -1.85
CA TYR A 230 -14.77 10.82 -2.10
C TYR A 230 -15.43 9.86 -1.13
N GLN A 231 -16.35 9.04 -1.63
CA GLN A 231 -17.01 8.01 -0.85
C GLN A 231 -16.51 6.64 -1.32
N LEU A 232 -15.80 5.95 -0.43
CA LEU A 232 -15.47 4.56 -0.68
C LEU A 232 -16.76 3.72 -0.60
N SER A 233 -17.09 3.00 -1.68
CA SER A 233 -18.20 2.07 -1.65
C SER A 233 -17.99 0.99 -0.59
N SER A 234 -19.06 0.60 0.10
CA SER A 234 -19.05 -0.51 1.05
C SER A 234 -18.71 -1.81 0.31
N GLY A 235 -17.92 -2.68 0.94
CA GLY A 235 -17.52 -3.95 0.36
C GLY A 235 -16.61 -4.72 1.30
N GLU A 236 -16.19 -5.90 0.86
CA GLU A 236 -15.28 -6.73 1.64
C GLU A 236 -13.96 -6.02 1.90
N LEU A 237 -13.42 -6.25 3.10
CA LEU A 237 -12.11 -5.78 3.53
C LEU A 237 -11.15 -6.95 3.68
N SER A 238 -9.87 -6.71 3.45
CA SER A 238 -8.81 -7.72 3.59
C SER A 238 -8.83 -8.35 4.98
N LYS A 239 -8.88 -9.68 5.04
CA LYS A 239 -8.83 -10.44 6.30
C LYS A 239 -7.53 -10.22 7.09
N ILE A 240 -6.44 -9.85 6.40
CA ILE A 240 -5.10 -9.71 6.99
C ILE A 240 -4.88 -8.27 7.49
N THR A 241 -5.23 -7.28 6.68
CA THR A 241 -4.81 -5.89 6.94
C THR A 241 -5.89 -5.01 7.55
N LYS A 242 -7.16 -5.45 7.56
CA LYS A 242 -8.29 -4.66 8.09
C LYS A 242 -8.16 -4.25 9.56
N ALA A 243 -7.49 -5.06 10.38
CA ALA A 243 -7.31 -4.73 11.80
C ALA A 243 -6.48 -3.44 12.01
N GLN A 244 -5.73 -2.99 11.02
CA GLN A 244 -5.00 -1.73 11.09
C GLN A 244 -5.93 -0.51 11.07
N LEU A 245 -7.16 -0.66 10.57
CA LEU A 245 -8.15 0.40 10.59
C LEU A 245 -8.61 0.77 12.02
N ASP A 246 -8.51 -0.15 12.96
CA ASP A 246 -8.94 0.08 14.34
C ASP A 246 -7.92 0.89 15.15
N ASN A 247 -6.71 1.06 14.61
CA ASN A 247 -5.58 1.67 15.31
C ASN A 247 -5.22 3.09 14.82
N ILE A 248 -5.99 3.65 13.89
CA ILE A 248 -5.74 4.97 13.31
C ILE A 248 -6.77 6.00 13.80
#